data_e6aee73f9b95b0caecba2545f00461bc
#
_entry.id   e6aee73f9b95b0caecba2545f00461bc
#
_cell.length_a   1.000
_cell.length_b   1.000
_cell.length_c   1.000
_cell.angle_alpha   90.00
_cell.angle_beta   90.00
_cell.angle_gamma   90.00
#
_symmetry.space_group_name_H-M   'P 1'
#
loop_
_entity.id
_entity.type
_entity.pdbx_description
1 polymer ?
#
loop_
_entity_poly.entity_id
_entity_poly.type
_entity_poly.pdbx_seq_one_letter_code
_entity_poly.pdbx_strand_id
1 'polypeptide(L)'
;MNKLPNIKHMRVFLEAVRFGSISEAAHRCHLSQPAATQALARLEEEVGANLVNRDRRNFGATECGGLFQRRVITALAHLRTGARYLRSASGKPTRRTGELENLMTAAQLRTLIAVANTGSFTLAARQLGLSQPTIHRSARGLEELAKTTLFHARSSGVALTPVATAFAQEVKLAQAEIRQGIE
;
A
#
# COMPACT_ATOMS: atom_id res chain seq x y z
N MET A 1 0.85 -0.48 15.74
CA MET A 1 0.21 -1.19 14.62
C MET A 1 1.20 -1.27 13.46
N ASN A 2 1.64 -2.46 13.03
CA ASN A 2 2.73 -2.59 12.03
C ASN A 2 2.17 -2.90 10.62
N LYS A 3 1.01 -2.32 10.29
CA LYS A 3 0.25 -2.67 9.09
C LYS A 3 0.03 -1.43 8.22
N LEU A 4 0.45 -1.50 6.96
CA LEU A 4 0.11 -0.47 5.98
C LEU A 4 -1.41 -0.53 5.72
N PRO A 5 -2.14 0.60 5.85
CA PRO A 5 -3.55 0.68 5.49
C PRO A 5 -3.77 0.36 4.00
N ASN A 6 -5.03 0.20 3.63
CA ASN A 6 -5.36 -0.02 2.22
C ASN A 6 -4.94 1.21 1.38
N ILE A 7 -4.09 0.97 0.37
CA ILE A 7 -3.55 2.03 -0.51
C ILE A 7 -4.68 2.85 -1.16
N LYS A 8 -5.77 2.19 -1.57
CA LYS A 8 -6.92 2.88 -2.15
C LYS A 8 -7.62 3.79 -1.14
N HIS A 9 -7.72 3.38 0.13
CA HIS A 9 -8.31 4.21 1.18
C HIS A 9 -7.46 5.46 1.45
N MET A 10 -6.13 5.31 1.52
CA MET A 10 -5.21 6.44 1.65
C MET A 10 -5.34 7.43 0.48
N ARG A 11 -5.50 6.92 -0.75
CA ARG A 11 -5.71 7.77 -1.92
C ARG A 11 -7.04 8.50 -1.88
N VAL A 12 -8.14 7.82 -1.52
CA VAL A 12 -9.45 8.47 -1.35
C VAL A 12 -9.34 9.61 -0.33
N PHE A 13 -8.66 9.39 0.78
CA PHE A 13 -8.44 10.42 1.79
C PHE A 13 -7.69 11.64 1.20
N LEU A 14 -6.57 11.42 0.49
CA LEU A 14 -5.81 12.51 -0.11
C LEU A 14 -6.63 13.30 -1.13
N GLU A 15 -7.37 12.63 -2.01
CA GLU A 15 -8.21 13.29 -3.00
C GLU A 15 -9.39 14.02 -2.34
N ALA A 16 -9.99 13.44 -1.28
CA ALA A 16 -11.08 14.10 -0.55
C ALA A 16 -10.61 15.40 0.12
N VAL A 17 -9.45 15.39 0.76
CA VAL A 17 -8.87 16.60 1.35
C VAL A 17 -8.48 17.62 0.29
N ARG A 18 -7.85 17.17 -0.81
CA ARG A 18 -7.39 18.04 -1.90
C ARG A 18 -8.51 18.80 -2.56
N PHE A 19 -9.65 18.16 -2.80
CA PHE A 19 -10.77 18.74 -3.54
C PHE A 19 -11.92 19.20 -2.64
N GLY A 20 -11.81 19.00 -1.33
CA GLY A 20 -12.89 19.36 -0.40
C GLY A 20 -14.19 18.58 -0.66
N SER A 21 -14.11 17.38 -1.24
CA SER A 21 -15.29 16.64 -1.68
C SER A 21 -15.05 15.14 -1.77
N ILE A 22 -15.90 14.35 -1.10
CA ILE A 22 -15.90 12.88 -1.22
C ILE A 22 -16.37 12.44 -2.62
N SER A 23 -17.31 13.17 -3.22
CA SER A 23 -17.81 12.86 -4.57
C SER A 23 -16.71 13.01 -5.62
N GLU A 24 -15.93 14.09 -5.54
CA GLU A 24 -14.80 14.30 -6.44
C GLU A 24 -13.69 13.25 -6.20
N ALA A 25 -13.39 12.92 -4.94
CA ALA A 25 -12.46 11.86 -4.60
C ALA A 25 -12.91 10.50 -5.17
N ALA A 26 -14.19 10.18 -5.08
CA ALA A 26 -14.76 8.95 -5.66
C ALA A 26 -14.53 8.90 -7.17
N HIS A 27 -14.85 9.98 -7.88
CA HIS A 27 -14.64 10.07 -9.33
C HIS A 27 -13.16 9.85 -9.70
N ARG A 28 -12.23 10.54 -9.02
CA ARG A 28 -10.78 10.43 -9.28
C ARG A 28 -10.17 9.08 -8.92
N CYS A 29 -10.74 8.40 -7.93
CA CYS A 29 -10.33 7.06 -7.54
C CYS A 29 -11.08 5.94 -8.30
N HIS A 30 -11.94 6.28 -9.25
CA HIS A 30 -12.79 5.34 -10.00
C HIS A 30 -13.64 4.46 -9.07
N LEU A 31 -14.27 5.10 -8.09
CA LEU A 31 -15.16 4.47 -7.11
C LEU A 31 -16.55 5.10 -7.16
N SER A 32 -17.56 4.37 -6.68
CA SER A 32 -18.83 5.00 -6.34
C SER A 32 -18.67 5.86 -5.06
N GLN A 33 -19.51 6.90 -4.91
CA GLN A 33 -19.49 7.75 -3.73
C GLN A 33 -19.68 6.95 -2.42
N PRO A 34 -20.62 5.97 -2.32
CA PRO A 34 -20.70 5.12 -1.13
C PRO A 34 -19.43 4.35 -0.83
N ALA A 35 -18.75 3.81 -1.87
CA ALA A 35 -17.49 3.09 -1.71
C ALA A 35 -16.36 4.01 -1.20
N ALA A 36 -16.28 5.25 -1.70
CA ALA A 36 -15.32 6.24 -1.22
C ALA A 36 -15.59 6.65 0.23
N THR A 37 -16.87 6.86 0.59
CA THR A 37 -17.28 7.16 1.97
C THR A 37 -16.88 6.01 2.92
N GLN A 38 -17.13 4.76 2.52
CA GLN A 38 -16.76 3.59 3.30
C GLN A 38 -15.22 3.43 3.41
N ALA A 39 -14.49 3.70 2.32
CA ALA A 39 -13.03 3.65 2.30
C ALA A 39 -12.43 4.64 3.31
N LEU A 40 -12.96 5.87 3.35
CA LEU A 40 -12.53 6.88 4.30
C LEU A 40 -12.88 6.50 5.74
N ALA A 41 -14.10 6.02 6.00
CA ALA A 41 -14.51 5.59 7.33
C ALA A 41 -13.62 4.44 7.86
N ARG A 42 -13.30 3.46 7.02
CA ARG A 42 -12.38 2.37 7.40
C ARG A 42 -10.96 2.86 7.67
N LEU A 43 -10.49 3.86 6.93
CA LEU A 43 -9.17 4.45 7.20
C LEU A 43 -9.16 5.16 8.54
N GLU A 44 -10.19 5.95 8.87
CA GLU A 44 -10.36 6.62 10.16
C GLU A 44 -10.44 5.61 11.32
N GLU A 45 -11.15 4.49 11.12
CA GLU A 45 -11.20 3.39 12.09
C GLU A 45 -9.82 2.74 12.30
N GLU A 46 -9.07 2.48 11.21
CA GLU A 46 -7.72 1.92 11.28
C GLU A 46 -6.72 2.87 11.95
N VAL A 47 -6.87 4.18 11.77
CA VAL A 47 -6.03 5.22 12.39
C VAL A 47 -6.46 5.52 13.83
N GLY A 48 -7.73 5.33 14.14
CA GLY A 48 -8.32 5.62 15.46
C GLY A 48 -8.65 7.10 15.66
N ALA A 49 -8.76 7.88 14.56
CA ALA A 49 -9.07 9.31 14.63
C ALA A 49 -9.88 9.76 13.40
N ASN A 50 -10.69 10.81 13.58
CA ASN A 50 -11.33 11.49 12.47
C ASN A 50 -10.26 12.28 11.66
N LEU A 51 -10.11 11.94 10.39
CA LEU A 51 -9.13 12.56 9.50
C LEU A 51 -9.71 13.73 8.72
N VAL A 52 -11.04 13.75 8.53
CA VAL A 52 -11.73 14.82 7.81
C VAL A 52 -12.85 15.42 8.65
N ASN A 53 -13.02 16.74 8.52
CA ASN A 53 -14.22 17.43 8.93
C ASN A 53 -15.26 17.27 7.82
N ARG A 54 -16.45 16.75 8.18
CA ARG A 54 -17.55 16.49 7.23
C ARG A 54 -18.59 17.60 7.18
N ASP A 55 -18.28 18.76 7.74
CA ASP A 55 -19.18 19.90 7.64
C ASP A 55 -19.31 20.31 6.16
N ARG A 56 -20.56 20.40 5.69
CA ARG A 56 -20.87 20.80 4.29
C ARG A 56 -20.28 22.15 3.90
N ARG A 57 -20.06 23.05 4.86
CA ARG A 57 -19.52 24.39 4.62
C ARG A 57 -18.00 24.45 4.71
N ASN A 58 -17.37 23.44 5.34
CA ASN A 58 -15.94 23.45 5.59
C ASN A 58 -15.40 22.01 5.57
N PHE A 59 -15.58 21.31 4.44
CA PHE A 59 -14.98 19.98 4.28
C PHE A 59 -13.47 20.12 4.11
N GLY A 60 -12.70 19.43 4.96
CA GLY A 60 -11.22 19.49 4.91
C GLY A 60 -10.59 18.54 5.90
N ALA A 61 -9.26 18.54 5.96
CA ALA A 61 -8.55 17.75 6.95
C ALA A 61 -8.76 18.33 8.36
N THR A 62 -8.93 17.45 9.35
CA THR A 62 -8.77 17.80 10.75
C THR A 62 -7.29 18.11 11.05
N GLU A 63 -6.95 18.59 12.24
CA GLU A 63 -5.54 18.73 12.65
C GLU A 63 -4.78 17.41 12.56
N CYS A 64 -5.36 16.33 13.12
CA CYS A 64 -4.83 14.97 13.00
C CYS A 64 -4.74 14.54 11.53
N GLY A 65 -5.79 14.82 10.74
CA GLY A 65 -5.82 14.55 9.30
C GLY A 65 -4.71 15.26 8.54
N GLY A 66 -4.38 16.51 8.88
CA GLY A 66 -3.29 17.26 8.26
C GLY A 66 -1.90 16.67 8.58
N LEU A 67 -1.70 16.19 9.81
CA LEU A 67 -0.50 15.45 10.18
C LEU A 67 -0.38 14.13 9.42
N PHE A 68 -1.46 13.35 9.42
CA PHE A 68 -1.51 12.07 8.72
C PHE A 68 -1.36 12.22 7.21
N GLN A 69 -1.94 13.28 6.61
CA GLN A 69 -1.82 13.56 5.18
C GLN A 69 -0.37 13.64 4.71
N ARG A 70 0.49 14.35 5.45
CA ARG A 70 1.92 14.46 5.12
C ARG A 70 2.60 13.10 5.12
N ARG A 71 2.29 12.24 6.09
CA ARG A 71 2.83 10.88 6.19
C ARG A 71 2.35 9.98 5.04
N VAL A 72 1.07 10.07 4.70
CA VAL A 72 0.51 9.32 3.56
C VAL A 72 1.15 9.74 2.24
N ILE A 73 1.37 11.04 2.01
CA ILE A 73 2.06 11.53 0.80
C ILE A 73 3.46 10.92 0.70
N THR A 74 4.24 10.94 1.79
CA THR A 74 5.59 10.35 1.82
C THR A 74 5.55 8.84 1.63
N ALA A 75 4.64 8.14 2.32
CA ALA A 75 4.47 6.69 2.16
C ALA A 75 4.14 6.29 0.72
N LEU A 76 3.21 7.00 0.06
CA LEU A 76 2.88 6.74 -1.34
C LEU A 76 4.04 7.10 -2.29
N ALA A 77 4.87 8.09 -1.96
CA ALA A 77 6.08 8.40 -2.72
C ALA A 77 7.10 7.25 -2.67
N HIS A 78 7.28 6.62 -1.50
CA HIS A 78 8.10 5.41 -1.35
C HIS A 78 7.55 4.26 -2.21
N LEU A 79 6.26 3.97 -2.13
CA LEU A 79 5.64 2.92 -2.96
C LEU A 79 5.82 3.19 -4.47
N ARG A 80 5.72 4.46 -4.89
CA ARG A 80 5.96 4.87 -6.28
C ARG A 80 7.43 4.66 -6.68
N THR A 81 8.37 4.96 -5.81
CA THR A 81 9.80 4.71 -6.02
C THR A 81 10.07 3.21 -6.18
N GLY A 82 9.55 2.39 -5.30
CA GLY A 82 9.65 0.93 -5.40
C GLY A 82 9.02 0.38 -6.68
N ALA A 83 7.86 0.88 -7.08
CA ALA A 83 7.21 0.52 -8.34
C ALA A 83 8.07 0.88 -9.57
N ARG A 84 8.86 1.97 -9.51
CA ARG A 84 9.82 2.29 -10.58
C ARG A 84 10.94 1.26 -10.68
N TYR A 85 11.47 0.77 -9.56
CA TYR A 85 12.48 -0.31 -9.57
C TYR A 85 11.94 -1.57 -10.25
N LEU A 86 10.72 -1.98 -9.90
CA LEU A 86 10.07 -3.14 -10.52
C LEU A 86 9.88 -2.97 -12.03
N ARG A 87 9.41 -1.80 -12.45
CA ARG A 87 9.25 -1.49 -13.88
C ARG A 87 10.57 -1.52 -14.67
N SER A 88 11.62 -0.95 -14.10
CA SER A 88 12.95 -0.96 -14.73
C SER A 88 13.49 -2.39 -14.90
N ALA A 89 13.22 -3.28 -13.95
CA ALA A 89 13.66 -4.66 -14.01
C ALA A 89 12.82 -5.53 -14.97
N SER A 90 11.56 -5.16 -15.24
CA SER A 90 10.69 -5.94 -16.13
C SER A 90 11.10 -5.85 -17.62
N GLY A 91 11.88 -4.88 -18.00
CA GLY A 91 12.34 -4.66 -19.39
C GLY A 91 11.21 -4.39 -20.41
N LYS A 92 9.97 -4.33 -19.96
CA LYS A 92 8.80 -4.11 -20.82
C LYS A 92 8.29 -2.68 -20.65
N PRO A 93 8.12 -1.92 -21.77
CA PRO A 93 7.47 -0.63 -21.69
C PRO A 93 6.02 -0.84 -21.24
N THR A 94 5.73 -0.56 -19.97
CA THR A 94 4.36 -0.54 -19.48
C THR A 94 3.69 0.72 -20.03
N ARG A 95 2.75 0.56 -20.94
CA ARG A 95 1.94 1.67 -21.52
C ARG A 95 1.16 2.49 -20.48
N ARG A 96 1.08 2.01 -19.22
CA ARG A 96 0.46 2.69 -18.08
C ARG A 96 1.49 2.93 -16.98
N THR A 97 2.27 3.98 -17.15
CA THR A 97 3.47 4.30 -16.35
C THR A 97 3.17 4.82 -14.94
N GLY A 98 1.92 4.95 -14.52
CA GLY A 98 1.54 5.59 -13.26
C GLY A 98 0.69 4.76 -12.31
N GLU A 99 0.51 3.45 -12.53
CA GLU A 99 -0.56 2.70 -11.86
C GLU A 99 -0.12 1.44 -11.11
N LEU A 100 1.15 1.00 -11.20
CA LEU A 100 1.55 -0.25 -10.55
C LEU A 100 1.35 -0.18 -9.03
N GLU A 101 1.75 0.92 -8.41
CA GLU A 101 1.57 1.18 -6.98
C GLU A 101 0.08 1.23 -6.58
N ASN A 102 -0.81 1.57 -7.50
CA ASN A 102 -2.25 1.65 -7.27
C ASN A 102 -2.95 0.27 -7.39
N LEU A 103 -2.32 -0.67 -8.08
CA LEU A 103 -2.82 -2.03 -8.27
C LEU A 103 -2.36 -2.98 -7.16
N MET A 104 -1.28 -2.63 -6.45
CA MET A 104 -0.78 -3.42 -5.33
C MET A 104 -1.75 -3.38 -4.15
N THR A 105 -1.87 -4.50 -3.47
CA THR A 105 -2.67 -4.59 -2.25
C THR A 105 -1.78 -4.57 -1.00
N ALA A 106 -2.30 -4.08 0.11
CA ALA A 106 -1.60 -4.15 1.39
C ALA A 106 -1.25 -5.59 1.80
N ALA A 107 -2.07 -6.58 1.40
CA ALA A 107 -1.78 -7.99 1.63
C ALA A 107 -0.54 -8.47 0.85
N GLN A 108 -0.39 -8.08 -0.42
CA GLN A 108 0.81 -8.40 -1.22
C GLN A 108 2.07 -7.78 -0.62
N LEU A 109 2.00 -6.52 -0.19
CA LEU A 109 3.14 -5.84 0.43
C LEU A 109 3.52 -6.46 1.77
N ARG A 110 2.55 -6.86 2.60
CA ARG A 110 2.79 -7.59 3.84
C ARG A 110 3.45 -8.95 3.59
N THR A 111 2.98 -9.67 2.57
CA THR A 111 3.58 -10.95 2.16
C THR A 111 5.04 -10.75 1.75
N LEU A 112 5.35 -9.76 0.92
CA LEU A 112 6.71 -9.43 0.53
C LEU A 112 7.61 -9.22 1.76
N ILE A 113 7.18 -8.38 2.70
CA ILE A 113 7.96 -8.08 3.90
C ILE A 113 8.11 -9.30 4.81
N ALA A 114 7.05 -10.09 5.00
CA ALA A 114 7.12 -11.29 5.83
C ALA A 114 8.09 -12.33 5.24
N VAL A 115 8.06 -12.55 3.92
CA VAL A 115 9.01 -13.44 3.24
C VAL A 115 10.42 -12.88 3.28
N ALA A 116 10.60 -11.56 3.08
CA ALA A 116 11.90 -10.91 3.19
C ALA A 116 12.55 -11.09 4.59
N ASN A 117 11.74 -11.03 5.64
CA ASN A 117 12.21 -11.13 7.02
C ASN A 117 12.46 -12.58 7.45
N THR A 118 11.71 -13.55 6.92
CA THR A 118 11.75 -14.94 7.39
C THR A 118 12.54 -15.88 6.47
N GLY A 119 12.74 -15.51 5.21
CA GLY A 119 13.31 -16.37 4.19
C GLY A 119 12.47 -17.62 3.88
N SER A 120 11.19 -17.64 4.24
CA SER A 120 10.32 -18.82 4.11
C SER A 120 8.86 -18.45 3.97
N PHE A 121 8.18 -19.02 2.96
CA PHE A 121 6.72 -18.85 2.80
C PHE A 121 5.94 -19.46 3.98
N THR A 122 6.42 -20.58 4.53
CA THR A 122 5.78 -21.22 5.68
C THR A 122 5.88 -20.36 6.95
N LEU A 123 7.06 -19.82 7.23
CA LEU A 123 7.25 -18.93 8.38
C LEU A 123 6.52 -17.61 8.21
N ALA A 124 6.51 -17.04 6.99
CA ALA A 124 5.73 -15.84 6.66
C ALA A 124 4.23 -16.08 6.89
N ALA A 125 3.71 -17.25 6.49
CA ALA A 125 2.32 -17.63 6.75
C ALA A 125 1.99 -17.65 8.25
N ARG A 126 2.84 -18.28 9.05
CA ARG A 126 2.70 -18.31 10.51
C ARG A 126 2.75 -16.91 11.12
N GLN A 127 3.73 -16.08 10.70
CA GLN A 127 3.88 -14.69 11.18
C GLN A 127 2.65 -13.83 10.89
N LEU A 128 2.00 -14.04 9.74
CA LEU A 128 0.83 -13.26 9.32
C LEU A 128 -0.51 -13.87 9.76
N GLY A 129 -0.51 -15.07 10.38
CA GLY A 129 -1.72 -15.79 10.74
C GLY A 129 -2.55 -16.21 9.52
N LEU A 130 -1.88 -16.54 8.41
CA LEU A 130 -2.50 -16.91 7.13
C LEU A 130 -2.11 -18.32 6.72
N SER A 131 -2.89 -18.92 5.80
CA SER A 131 -2.52 -20.19 5.21
C SER A 131 -1.37 -20.04 4.19
N GLN A 132 -0.54 -21.06 4.05
CA GLN A 132 0.56 -21.07 3.08
C GLN A 132 0.06 -20.86 1.63
N PRO A 133 -1.05 -21.48 1.17
CA PRO A 133 -1.60 -21.18 -0.14
C PRO A 133 -1.97 -19.70 -0.35
N THR A 134 -2.45 -19.03 0.70
CA THR A 134 -2.77 -17.59 0.66
C THR A 134 -1.52 -16.75 0.44
N ILE A 135 -0.43 -17.07 1.13
CA ILE A 135 0.86 -16.40 0.96
C ILE A 135 1.41 -16.62 -0.45
N HIS A 136 1.39 -17.86 -0.95
CA HIS A 136 1.84 -18.15 -2.32
C HIS A 136 1.02 -17.41 -3.37
N ARG A 137 -0.30 -17.36 -3.23
CA ARG A 137 -1.18 -16.61 -4.15
C ARG A 137 -0.87 -15.11 -4.12
N SER A 138 -0.67 -14.56 -2.93
CA SER A 138 -0.31 -13.15 -2.73
C SER A 138 1.04 -12.80 -3.37
N ALA A 139 2.05 -13.65 -3.18
CA ALA A 139 3.38 -13.50 -3.77
C ALA A 139 3.33 -13.55 -5.30
N ARG A 140 2.68 -14.57 -5.87
CA ARG A 140 2.51 -14.71 -7.34
C ARG A 140 1.73 -13.53 -7.94
N GLY A 141 0.65 -13.09 -7.30
CA GLY A 141 -0.10 -11.92 -7.76
C GLY A 141 0.75 -10.65 -7.79
N LEU A 142 1.71 -10.50 -6.86
CA LEU A 142 2.65 -9.39 -6.89
C LEU A 142 3.65 -9.50 -8.05
N GLU A 143 4.19 -10.71 -8.32
CA GLU A 143 5.07 -10.97 -9.47
C GLU A 143 4.35 -10.74 -10.81
N GLU A 144 3.10 -11.18 -10.91
CA GLU A 144 2.26 -10.95 -12.10
C GLU A 144 2.03 -9.46 -12.36
N LEU A 145 1.77 -8.67 -11.32
CA LEU A 145 1.64 -7.22 -11.43
C LEU A 145 2.97 -6.56 -11.82
N ALA A 146 4.06 -6.99 -11.18
CA ALA A 146 5.39 -6.45 -11.41
C ALA A 146 5.99 -6.88 -12.77
N LYS A 147 5.46 -7.94 -13.39
CA LYS A 147 5.99 -8.57 -14.60
C LYS A 147 7.47 -8.98 -14.47
N THR A 148 7.89 -9.30 -13.26
CA THR A 148 9.25 -9.73 -12.95
C THR A 148 9.26 -10.69 -11.77
N THR A 149 10.28 -11.57 -11.72
CA THR A 149 10.48 -12.50 -10.60
C THR A 149 10.97 -11.74 -9.38
N LEU A 150 10.31 -11.96 -8.25
CA LEU A 150 10.65 -11.32 -6.97
C LEU A 150 11.23 -12.33 -5.98
N PHE A 151 10.84 -13.59 -6.09
CA PHE A 151 11.24 -14.65 -5.18
C PHE A 151 11.92 -15.79 -5.93
N HIS A 152 13.00 -16.31 -5.40
CA HIS A 152 13.66 -17.51 -5.92
C HIS A 152 13.94 -18.52 -4.82
N ALA A 153 13.79 -19.81 -5.15
CA ALA A 153 14.07 -20.89 -4.23
C ALA A 153 15.57 -20.97 -3.95
N ARG A 154 15.93 -21.29 -2.71
CA ARG A 154 17.28 -21.67 -2.26
C ARG A 154 17.23 -22.98 -1.51
N SER A 155 18.36 -23.63 -1.33
CA SER A 155 18.47 -24.87 -0.53
C SER A 155 17.93 -24.71 0.89
N SER A 156 18.04 -23.52 1.47
CA SER A 156 17.61 -23.18 2.83
C SER A 156 16.28 -22.40 2.89
N GLY A 157 15.50 -22.31 1.79
CA GLY A 157 14.22 -21.59 1.78
C GLY A 157 14.01 -20.71 0.56
N VAL A 158 13.67 -19.44 0.77
CA VAL A 158 13.36 -18.47 -0.27
C VAL A 158 14.17 -17.20 -0.07
N ALA A 159 14.72 -16.66 -1.15
CA ALA A 159 15.35 -15.34 -1.14
C ALA A 159 14.65 -14.39 -2.09
N LEU A 160 14.76 -13.10 -1.82
CA LEU A 160 14.33 -12.06 -2.71
C LEU A 160 15.40 -11.84 -3.81
N THR A 161 14.91 -11.49 -5.01
CA THR A 161 15.80 -10.96 -6.06
C THR A 161 16.32 -9.57 -5.63
N PRO A 162 17.42 -9.06 -6.22
CA PRO A 162 17.94 -7.73 -5.89
C PRO A 162 16.88 -6.62 -6.04
N VAL A 163 16.07 -6.67 -7.09
CA VAL A 163 14.99 -5.71 -7.29
C VAL A 163 13.88 -5.83 -6.26
N ALA A 164 13.54 -7.06 -5.85
CA ALA A 164 12.57 -7.29 -4.79
C ALA A 164 13.08 -6.81 -3.43
N THR A 165 14.39 -6.93 -3.16
CA THR A 165 15.03 -6.41 -1.95
C THR A 165 14.93 -4.88 -1.91
N ALA A 166 15.27 -4.19 -3.01
CA ALA A 166 15.14 -2.74 -3.11
C ALA A 166 13.68 -2.29 -2.94
N PHE A 167 12.74 -3.00 -3.58
CA PHE A 167 11.31 -2.73 -3.42
C PHE A 167 10.83 -2.96 -1.98
N ALA A 168 11.23 -4.05 -1.32
CA ALA A 168 10.88 -4.32 0.07
C ALA A 168 11.39 -3.23 1.01
N GLN A 169 12.54 -2.64 0.74
CA GLN A 169 13.05 -1.51 1.52
C GLN A 169 12.13 -0.29 1.41
N GLU A 170 11.68 0.07 0.20
CA GLU A 170 10.73 1.17 0.01
C GLU A 170 9.39 0.89 0.71
N VAL A 171 8.92 -0.35 0.68
CA VAL A 171 7.70 -0.75 1.42
C VAL A 171 7.88 -0.58 2.93
N LYS A 172 9.06 -0.94 3.48
CA LYS A 172 9.37 -0.74 4.91
C LYS A 172 9.38 0.74 5.28
N LEU A 173 9.96 1.60 4.42
CA LEU A 173 9.94 3.06 4.61
C LEU A 173 8.50 3.60 4.60
N ALA A 174 7.68 3.18 3.64
CA ALA A 174 6.26 3.55 3.61
C ALA A 174 5.50 3.12 4.87
N GLN A 175 5.78 1.91 5.38
CA GLN A 175 5.20 1.44 6.65
C GLN A 175 5.65 2.28 7.85
N ALA A 176 6.92 2.69 7.89
CA ALA A 176 7.45 3.53 8.96
C ALA A 176 6.78 4.91 8.98
N GLU A 177 6.58 5.53 7.81
CA GLU A 177 5.86 6.81 7.68
C GLU A 177 4.43 6.72 8.23
N ILE A 178 3.69 5.69 7.84
CA ILE A 178 2.31 5.50 8.32
C ILE A 178 2.29 5.27 9.84
N ARG A 179 3.20 4.48 10.38
CA ARG A 179 3.27 4.24 11.82
C ARG A 179 3.48 5.53 12.59
N GLN A 180 4.41 6.39 12.16
CA GLN A 180 4.66 7.70 12.78
C GLN A 180 3.48 8.67 12.66
N GLY A 181 2.59 8.45 11.72
CA GLY A 181 1.38 9.25 11.54
C GLY A 181 0.19 8.81 12.38
N ILE A 182 0.30 7.65 13.05
CA ILE A 182 -0.74 7.07 13.91
C ILE A 182 -0.37 7.22 15.41
N GLU A 183 0.90 7.37 15.72
CA GLU A 183 1.43 7.68 17.06
C GLU A 183 1.26 9.17 17.40
#